data_a1436ac583db41085be775d25204ab50
#
_entry.id   a1436ac583db41085be775d25204ab50
#
_cell.length_a   1.000
_cell.length_b   1.000
_cell.length_c   1.000
_cell.angle_alpha   90.00
_cell.angle_beta   90.00
_cell.angle_gamma   90.00
#
_symmetry.space_group_name_H-M   'P 1'
#
loop_
_entity.id
_entity.type
_entity.pdbx_description
1 polymer ?
#
loop_
_entity_poly.entity_id
_entity_poly.type
_entity_poly.pdbx_seq_one_letter_code
_entity_poly.pdbx_strand_id
1 'polypeptide(L)'
;MTEAVARTLPGALVGATGWCSRPEELDVIRIGGTKNPDVERIIALAPDLVIANEEENRAPDLDALRAAGLDVLVTEVRSVPQAVAELDRVLTACGAAGRPGWLAEAAETWAALPEPAERRTAVVPVWRRPWMVLGRDTFAGDVLARLGVDHVYAHHPERYPRIPLDELRAREPDLVVLPDEPYRFTADDGPEAFPGLRCALVSGRHLTWYGPSLTEAPRVLAGALRAARR
;
A
#
# COMPACT_ATOMS: atom_id res chain seq x y z
N MET A 1 -6.61 0.02 5.11
CA MET A 1 -7.29 -0.14 6.44
C MET A 1 -8.63 0.57 6.50
N THR A 2 -8.72 1.88 6.33
CA THR A 2 -9.98 2.66 6.45
C THR A 2 -11.13 2.06 5.64
N GLU A 3 -10.94 1.75 4.35
CA GLU A 3 -11.95 1.11 3.51
C GLU A 3 -12.40 -0.27 4.05
N ALA A 4 -11.46 -1.03 4.62
CA ALA A 4 -11.75 -2.35 5.21
C ALA A 4 -12.69 -2.23 6.42
N VAL A 5 -12.40 -1.29 7.33
CA VAL A 5 -13.24 -1.04 8.51
C VAL A 5 -14.59 -0.48 8.07
N ALA A 6 -14.62 0.56 7.22
CA ALA A 6 -15.86 1.17 6.76
C ALA A 6 -16.81 0.18 6.08
N ARG A 7 -16.27 -0.73 5.25
CA ARG A 7 -17.06 -1.73 4.53
C ARG A 7 -17.56 -2.86 5.44
N THR A 8 -16.76 -3.24 6.43
CA THR A 8 -17.09 -4.38 7.30
C THR A 8 -17.94 -3.98 8.49
N LEU A 9 -17.70 -2.79 9.03
CA LEU A 9 -18.33 -2.25 10.23
C LEU A 9 -18.85 -0.83 9.96
N PRO A 10 -19.95 -0.68 9.21
CA PRO A 10 -20.53 0.63 8.91
C PRO A 10 -20.79 1.43 10.19
N GLY A 11 -20.32 2.68 10.23
CA GLY A 11 -20.47 3.57 11.38
C GLY A 11 -19.41 3.43 12.48
N ALA A 12 -18.48 2.45 12.39
CA ALA A 12 -17.43 2.29 13.40
C ALA A 12 -16.31 3.35 13.31
N LEU A 13 -16.10 3.94 12.13
CA LEU A 13 -15.07 4.97 11.97
C LEU A 13 -15.56 6.33 12.48
N VAL A 14 -14.83 6.92 13.42
CA VAL A 14 -15.07 8.27 13.95
C VAL A 14 -14.10 9.30 13.37
N GLY A 15 -12.96 8.86 12.84
CA GLY A 15 -11.95 9.71 12.22
C GLY A 15 -11.10 8.95 11.20
N ALA A 16 -10.54 9.69 10.24
CA ALA A 16 -9.59 9.15 9.25
C ALA A 16 -8.62 10.23 8.78
N THR A 17 -7.44 9.84 8.31
CA THR A 17 -6.48 10.80 7.72
C THR A 17 -7.02 11.42 6.44
N GLY A 18 -6.47 12.58 6.06
CA GLY A 18 -6.82 13.26 4.82
C GLY A 18 -6.51 12.45 3.54
N TRP A 19 -5.63 11.45 3.66
CA TRP A 19 -5.24 10.56 2.56
C TRP A 19 -6.20 9.40 2.32
N CYS A 20 -7.14 9.15 3.26
CA CYS A 20 -8.14 8.10 3.11
C CYS A 20 -9.22 8.53 2.12
N SER A 21 -9.04 8.19 0.85
CA SER A 21 -9.94 8.52 -0.25
C SER A 21 -11.05 7.47 -0.48
N ARG A 22 -11.04 6.37 0.27
CA ARG A 22 -11.99 5.26 0.10
C ARG A 22 -12.59 4.84 1.45
N PRO A 23 -13.90 4.51 1.45
CA PRO A 23 -14.87 4.73 0.37
C PRO A 23 -15.06 6.22 0.03
N GLU A 24 -15.52 6.53 -1.18
CA GLU A 24 -15.66 7.94 -1.65
C GLU A 24 -16.63 8.75 -0.78
N GLU A 25 -17.67 8.09 -0.27
CA GLU A 25 -18.70 8.68 0.55
C GLU A 25 -18.33 8.72 2.05
N LEU A 26 -17.06 8.47 2.40
CA LEU A 26 -16.64 8.44 3.81
C LEU A 26 -16.74 9.81 4.45
N ASP A 27 -17.81 10.01 5.23
CA ASP A 27 -18.08 11.23 6.02
C ASP A 27 -17.63 11.00 7.46
N VAL A 28 -16.35 11.29 7.75
CA VAL A 28 -15.77 11.23 9.08
C VAL A 28 -14.82 12.40 9.31
N ILE A 29 -14.55 12.71 10.57
CA ILE A 29 -13.64 13.80 10.93
C ILE A 29 -12.25 13.53 10.38
N ARG A 30 -11.64 14.52 9.71
CA ARG A 30 -10.29 14.41 9.20
C ARG A 30 -9.28 14.82 10.27
N ILE A 31 -8.31 13.93 10.54
CA ILE A 31 -7.36 14.02 11.63
C ILE A 31 -5.92 14.33 11.17
N GLY A 32 -5.76 15.04 10.06
CA GLY A 32 -4.46 15.35 9.48
C GLY A 32 -3.89 14.24 8.60
N GLY A 33 -2.57 14.18 8.48
CA GLY A 33 -1.85 13.16 7.70
C GLY A 33 -1.29 12.04 8.58
N THR A 34 -0.77 10.98 7.95
CA THR A 34 -0.15 9.86 8.68
C THR A 34 1.14 10.27 9.41
N LYS A 35 1.95 11.12 8.80
CA LYS A 35 3.22 11.62 9.39
C LYS A 35 3.06 12.87 10.24
N ASN A 36 1.91 13.54 10.17
CA ASN A 36 1.55 14.71 10.97
C ASN A 36 0.07 14.61 11.36
N PRO A 37 -0.29 13.67 12.24
CA PRO A 37 -1.65 13.55 12.75
C PRO A 37 -1.97 14.71 13.69
N ASP A 38 -3.24 15.11 13.71
CA ASP A 38 -3.77 16.05 14.70
C ASP A 38 -4.07 15.26 15.99
N VAL A 39 -3.04 15.10 16.82
CA VAL A 39 -3.10 14.30 18.05
C VAL A 39 -4.16 14.83 19.00
N GLU A 40 -4.30 16.16 19.15
CA GLU A 40 -5.30 16.77 20.03
C GLU A 40 -6.72 16.44 19.56
N ARG A 41 -6.95 16.52 18.27
CA ARG A 41 -8.23 16.16 17.66
C ARG A 41 -8.55 14.67 17.84
N ILE A 42 -7.56 13.78 17.70
CA ILE A 42 -7.77 12.35 17.93
C ILE A 42 -8.17 12.11 19.38
N ILE A 43 -7.49 12.73 20.34
CA ILE A 43 -7.82 12.64 21.77
C ILE A 43 -9.24 13.17 22.04
N ALA A 44 -9.60 14.30 21.45
CA ALA A 44 -10.93 14.90 21.62
C ALA A 44 -12.06 14.03 21.02
N LEU A 45 -11.77 13.22 20.00
CA LEU A 45 -12.71 12.24 19.45
C LEU A 45 -12.96 11.06 20.36
N ALA A 46 -12.07 10.82 21.35
CA ALA A 46 -12.11 9.71 22.29
C ALA A 46 -12.46 8.36 21.66
N PRO A 47 -11.73 7.91 20.60
CA PRO A 47 -12.03 6.63 19.97
C PRO A 47 -11.68 5.49 20.91
N ASP A 48 -12.41 4.36 20.83
CA ASP A 48 -12.09 3.14 21.56
C ASP A 48 -10.77 2.51 21.08
N LEU A 49 -10.40 2.75 19.80
CA LEU A 49 -9.19 2.19 19.20
C LEU A 49 -8.62 3.14 18.15
N VAL A 50 -7.32 3.39 18.20
CA VAL A 50 -6.56 4.06 17.15
C VAL A 50 -5.79 3.02 16.34
N ILE A 51 -6.06 2.95 15.04
CA ILE A 51 -5.32 2.07 14.11
C ILE A 51 -4.18 2.88 13.48
N ALA A 52 -2.97 2.41 13.66
CA ALA A 52 -1.75 3.00 13.14
C ALA A 52 -0.96 2.00 12.29
N ASN A 53 0.04 2.49 11.56
CA ASN A 53 0.95 1.66 10.78
C ASN A 53 2.40 2.01 11.13
N GLU A 54 3.24 1.00 11.34
CA GLU A 54 4.66 1.15 11.72
C GLU A 54 5.44 2.00 10.73
N GLU A 55 5.16 1.88 9.45
CA GLU A 55 5.88 2.56 8.38
C GLU A 55 5.54 4.05 8.26
N GLU A 56 4.29 4.40 8.55
CA GLU A 56 3.74 5.73 8.28
C GLU A 56 3.63 6.62 9.53
N ASN A 57 3.41 6.04 10.71
CA ASN A 57 3.19 6.81 11.91
C ASN A 57 4.46 6.95 12.76
N ARG A 58 4.69 8.14 13.29
CA ARG A 58 5.87 8.42 14.12
C ARG A 58 5.66 7.96 15.55
N ALA A 59 6.67 7.33 16.15
CA ALA A 59 6.61 6.86 17.52
C ALA A 59 6.17 7.94 18.55
N PRO A 60 6.67 9.20 18.51
CA PRO A 60 6.23 10.23 19.47
C PRO A 60 4.73 10.52 19.41
N ASP A 61 4.10 10.48 18.23
CA ASP A 61 2.66 10.72 18.09
C ASP A 61 1.86 9.56 18.71
N LEU A 62 2.31 8.31 18.47
CA LEU A 62 1.70 7.11 19.05
C LEU A 62 1.85 7.08 20.59
N ASP A 63 3.00 7.49 21.10
CA ASP A 63 3.26 7.54 22.54
C ASP A 63 2.39 8.62 23.21
N ALA A 64 2.17 9.76 22.55
CA ALA A 64 1.27 10.80 23.04
C ALA A 64 -0.19 10.30 23.13
N LEU A 65 -0.66 9.54 22.14
CA LEU A 65 -2.00 8.93 22.15
C LEU A 65 -2.15 7.91 23.29
N ARG A 66 -1.14 7.05 23.49
CA ARG A 66 -1.12 6.09 24.61
C ARG A 66 -1.09 6.78 25.97
N ALA A 67 -0.29 7.86 26.10
CA ALA A 67 -0.23 8.66 27.32
C ALA A 67 -1.57 9.33 27.67
N ALA A 68 -2.38 9.64 26.65
CA ALA A 68 -3.75 10.12 26.83
C ALA A 68 -4.77 9.03 27.14
N GLY A 69 -4.33 7.77 27.31
CA GLY A 69 -5.19 6.63 27.68
C GLY A 69 -5.92 5.97 26.51
N LEU A 70 -5.53 6.26 25.25
CA LEU A 70 -6.13 5.61 24.09
C LEU A 70 -5.44 4.28 23.75
N ASP A 71 -6.22 3.28 23.37
CA ASP A 71 -5.69 2.04 22.83
C ASP A 71 -5.18 2.27 21.40
N VAL A 72 -3.90 1.89 21.15
CA VAL A 72 -3.24 2.08 19.86
C VAL A 72 -2.77 0.73 19.32
N LEU A 73 -3.41 0.29 18.25
CA LEU A 73 -3.07 -0.92 17.50
C LEU A 73 -2.18 -0.53 16.32
N VAL A 74 -0.91 -0.92 16.37
CA VAL A 74 0.05 -0.69 15.28
C VAL A 74 0.11 -1.90 14.37
N THR A 75 -0.08 -1.68 13.08
CA THR A 75 0.02 -2.72 12.03
C THR A 75 1.38 -2.68 11.36
N GLU A 76 1.85 -3.85 10.93
CA GLU A 76 3.04 -4.03 10.13
C GLU A 76 2.71 -4.90 8.91
N VAL A 77 2.88 -4.37 7.70
CA VAL A 77 2.51 -5.08 6.47
C VAL A 77 3.62 -5.01 5.43
N ARG A 78 4.27 -6.15 5.18
CA ARG A 78 5.38 -6.30 4.21
C ARG A 78 5.07 -7.31 3.12
N SER A 79 3.97 -8.05 3.23
CA SER A 79 3.59 -9.09 2.28
C SER A 79 2.07 -9.27 2.23
N VAL A 80 1.58 -9.94 1.19
CA VAL A 80 0.15 -10.26 1.06
C VAL A 80 -0.35 -11.12 2.22
N PRO A 81 0.33 -12.19 2.66
CA PRO A 81 -0.11 -12.96 3.84
C PRO A 81 -0.16 -12.12 5.12
N GLN A 82 0.81 -11.23 5.34
CA GLN A 82 0.76 -10.31 6.47
C GLN A 82 -0.41 -9.32 6.34
N ALA A 83 -0.69 -8.80 5.14
CA ALA A 83 -1.83 -7.92 4.92
C ALA A 83 -3.14 -8.59 5.32
N VAL A 84 -3.35 -9.86 4.93
CA VAL A 84 -4.54 -10.63 5.31
C VAL A 84 -4.60 -10.82 6.82
N ALA A 85 -3.50 -11.19 7.47
CA ALA A 85 -3.45 -11.40 8.92
C ALA A 85 -3.69 -10.10 9.70
N GLU A 86 -3.08 -9.00 9.28
CA GLU A 86 -3.25 -7.68 9.91
C GLU A 86 -4.66 -7.11 9.71
N LEU A 87 -5.25 -7.31 8.54
CA LEU A 87 -6.65 -6.94 8.30
C LEU A 87 -7.60 -7.72 9.20
N ASP A 88 -7.40 -9.03 9.36
CA ASP A 88 -8.18 -9.87 10.26
C ASP A 88 -8.05 -9.41 11.71
N ARG A 89 -6.81 -9.14 12.17
CA ARG A 89 -6.51 -8.62 13.50
C ARG A 89 -7.18 -7.27 13.77
N VAL A 90 -7.08 -6.35 12.82
CA VAL A 90 -7.70 -5.02 12.93
C VAL A 90 -9.22 -5.12 12.99
N LEU A 91 -9.83 -5.88 12.08
CA LEU A 91 -11.28 -6.03 12.03
C LEU A 91 -11.83 -6.71 13.30
N THR A 92 -11.12 -7.71 13.81
CA THR A 92 -11.46 -8.35 15.11
C THR A 92 -11.37 -7.35 16.26
N ALA A 93 -10.30 -6.55 16.32
CA ALA A 93 -10.13 -5.52 17.35
C ALA A 93 -11.20 -4.42 17.26
N CYS A 94 -11.72 -4.14 16.06
CA CYS A 94 -12.85 -3.23 15.85
C CYS A 94 -14.22 -3.87 16.13
N GLY A 95 -14.28 -5.12 16.59
CA GLY A 95 -15.53 -5.80 16.96
C GLY A 95 -16.22 -6.59 15.83
N ALA A 96 -15.53 -6.93 14.76
CA ALA A 96 -16.09 -7.81 13.74
C ALA A 96 -16.33 -9.22 14.31
N ALA A 97 -17.51 -9.78 14.06
CA ALA A 97 -17.92 -11.10 14.58
C ALA A 97 -17.16 -12.28 13.93
N GLY A 98 -16.31 -12.00 12.92
CA GLY A 98 -15.50 -12.99 12.23
C GLY A 98 -14.89 -12.40 10.97
N ARG A 99 -14.13 -13.22 10.22
CA ARG A 99 -13.51 -12.80 8.98
C ARG A 99 -14.58 -12.49 7.92
N PRO A 100 -14.61 -11.26 7.34
CA PRO A 100 -15.59 -10.93 6.31
C PRO A 100 -15.31 -11.68 5.01
N GLY A 101 -16.37 -11.97 4.24
CA GLY A 101 -16.27 -12.74 2.99
C GLY A 101 -15.27 -12.20 1.99
N TRP A 102 -15.19 -10.87 1.83
CA TRP A 102 -14.20 -10.25 0.94
C TRP A 102 -12.75 -10.53 1.34
N LEU A 103 -12.45 -10.66 2.66
CA LEU A 103 -11.10 -10.96 3.14
C LEU A 103 -10.76 -12.45 2.95
N ALA A 104 -11.74 -13.32 3.12
CA ALA A 104 -11.59 -14.74 2.79
C ALA A 104 -11.34 -14.93 1.28
N GLU A 105 -12.14 -14.29 0.44
CA GLU A 105 -11.98 -14.29 -1.02
C GLU A 105 -10.61 -13.74 -1.45
N ALA A 106 -10.14 -12.63 -0.85
CA ALA A 106 -8.82 -12.10 -1.11
C ALA A 106 -7.72 -13.12 -0.77
N ALA A 107 -7.79 -13.74 0.41
CA ALA A 107 -6.82 -14.74 0.84
C ALA A 107 -6.76 -15.93 -0.14
N GLU A 108 -7.93 -16.46 -0.53
CA GLU A 108 -8.05 -17.56 -1.49
C GLU A 108 -7.51 -17.17 -2.88
N THR A 109 -7.89 -15.98 -3.37
CA THR A 109 -7.43 -15.48 -4.68
C THR A 109 -5.90 -15.41 -4.76
N TRP A 110 -5.26 -14.89 -3.72
CA TRP A 110 -3.80 -14.80 -3.69
C TRP A 110 -3.11 -16.14 -3.46
N ALA A 111 -3.71 -17.05 -2.69
CA ALA A 111 -3.19 -18.38 -2.47
C ALA A 111 -3.32 -19.29 -3.70
N ALA A 112 -4.32 -19.07 -4.53
CA ALA A 112 -4.57 -19.84 -5.75
C ALA A 112 -3.74 -19.37 -6.96
N LEU A 113 -2.93 -18.31 -6.83
CA LEU A 113 -2.08 -17.85 -7.93
C LEU A 113 -1.05 -18.95 -8.28
N PRO A 114 -0.95 -19.34 -9.56
CA PRO A 114 0.08 -20.26 -9.98
C PRO A 114 1.47 -19.62 -9.86
N GLU A 115 2.49 -20.45 -9.67
CA GLU A 115 3.87 -19.99 -9.81
C GLU A 115 4.08 -19.37 -11.19
N PRO A 116 4.66 -18.15 -11.28
CA PRO A 116 4.89 -17.50 -12.57
C PRO A 116 5.82 -18.34 -13.45
N ALA A 117 5.36 -18.67 -14.66
CA ALA A 117 6.17 -19.43 -15.64
C ALA A 117 7.39 -18.64 -16.12
N GLU A 118 7.30 -17.32 -16.15
CA GLU A 118 8.38 -16.40 -16.52
C GLU A 118 8.46 -15.28 -15.48
N ARG A 119 9.68 -14.88 -15.17
CA ARG A 119 9.94 -13.74 -14.27
C ARG A 119 10.61 -12.62 -15.06
N ARG A 120 10.24 -11.39 -14.71
CA ARG A 120 10.77 -10.17 -15.33
C ARG A 120 11.36 -9.27 -14.24
N THR A 121 12.46 -8.64 -14.56
CA THR A 121 13.05 -7.62 -13.68
C THR A 121 12.34 -6.28 -13.85
N ALA A 122 12.23 -5.51 -12.76
CA ALA A 122 11.63 -4.18 -12.82
C ALA A 122 12.32 -3.16 -11.93
N VAL A 123 12.36 -1.92 -12.39
CA VAL A 123 12.47 -0.73 -11.54
C VAL A 123 11.06 -0.26 -11.20
N VAL A 124 10.81 0.06 -9.93
CA VAL A 124 9.49 0.46 -9.46
C VAL A 124 9.59 1.80 -8.72
N PRO A 125 9.56 2.93 -9.42
CA PRO A 125 9.52 4.25 -8.80
C PRO A 125 8.20 4.45 -8.06
N VAL A 126 8.28 5.03 -6.86
CA VAL A 126 7.12 5.42 -6.04
C VAL A 126 7.05 6.94 -5.85
N TRP A 127 8.15 7.64 -6.13
CA TRP A 127 8.24 9.10 -6.07
C TRP A 127 9.24 9.62 -7.10
N ARG A 128 9.03 10.82 -7.63
CA ARG A 128 9.83 11.34 -8.74
C ARG A 128 10.86 12.40 -8.38
N ARG A 129 10.64 13.23 -7.40
CA ARG A 129 11.55 14.36 -7.09
C ARG A 129 11.82 14.45 -5.59
N PRO A 130 12.87 13.78 -5.10
CA PRO A 130 13.83 12.91 -5.80
C PRO A 130 13.22 11.59 -6.23
N TRP A 131 13.87 10.84 -7.16
CA TRP A 131 13.47 9.48 -7.49
C TRP A 131 13.65 8.57 -6.27
N MET A 132 12.57 7.95 -5.85
CA MET A 132 12.54 6.93 -4.82
C MET A 132 11.89 5.68 -5.41
N VAL A 133 12.45 4.51 -5.10
CA VAL A 133 11.99 3.24 -5.64
C VAL A 133 11.66 2.26 -4.53
N LEU A 134 10.96 1.17 -4.87
CA LEU A 134 10.80 0.06 -3.94
C LEU A 134 12.16 -0.58 -3.64
N GLY A 135 12.45 -0.76 -2.37
CA GLY A 135 13.54 -1.55 -1.84
C GLY A 135 13.00 -2.80 -1.12
N ARG A 136 13.76 -3.33 -0.15
CA ARG A 136 13.39 -4.56 0.55
C ARG A 136 12.13 -4.42 1.40
N ASP A 137 11.54 -5.55 1.75
CA ASP A 137 10.50 -5.70 2.78
C ASP A 137 9.29 -4.77 2.58
N THR A 138 8.83 -4.62 1.33
CA THR A 138 7.67 -3.81 0.98
C THR A 138 6.50 -4.69 0.53
N PHE A 139 5.29 -4.32 0.94
CA PHE A 139 4.06 -5.00 0.50
C PHE A 139 3.95 -5.02 -1.04
N ALA A 140 4.20 -3.88 -1.69
CA ALA A 140 4.17 -3.79 -3.15
C ALA A 140 5.22 -4.69 -3.83
N GLY A 141 6.39 -4.89 -3.20
CA GLY A 141 7.40 -5.82 -3.68
C GLY A 141 6.91 -7.27 -3.66
N ASP A 142 6.26 -7.71 -2.56
CA ASP A 142 5.67 -9.06 -2.47
C ASP A 142 4.53 -9.25 -3.48
N VAL A 143 3.67 -8.25 -3.65
CA VAL A 143 2.61 -8.25 -4.68
C VAL A 143 3.18 -8.49 -6.07
N LEU A 144 4.21 -7.72 -6.45
CA LEU A 144 4.85 -7.85 -7.77
C LEU A 144 5.55 -9.20 -7.94
N ALA A 145 6.26 -9.67 -6.91
CA ALA A 145 6.95 -10.96 -6.94
C ALA A 145 5.98 -12.13 -7.19
N ARG A 146 4.79 -12.10 -6.57
CA ARG A 146 3.71 -13.08 -6.80
C ARG A 146 3.16 -13.03 -8.21
N LEU A 147 3.28 -11.90 -8.90
CA LEU A 147 2.87 -11.70 -10.28
C LEU A 147 4.02 -11.89 -11.29
N GLY A 148 5.16 -12.44 -10.87
CA GLY A 148 6.30 -12.73 -11.72
C GLY A 148 7.17 -11.52 -12.05
N VAL A 149 7.15 -10.49 -11.21
CA VAL A 149 7.99 -9.30 -11.38
C VAL A 149 8.91 -9.11 -10.19
N ASP A 150 10.21 -9.24 -10.42
CA ASP A 150 11.26 -9.05 -9.42
C ASP A 150 11.81 -7.62 -9.52
N HIS A 151 11.59 -6.80 -8.50
CA HIS A 151 12.17 -5.46 -8.54
C HIS A 151 13.67 -5.49 -8.17
N VAL A 152 14.48 -4.76 -8.95
CA VAL A 152 15.94 -4.85 -8.94
C VAL A 152 16.60 -4.37 -7.64
N TYR A 153 15.86 -3.66 -6.78
CA TYR A 153 16.31 -3.19 -5.47
C TYR A 153 15.73 -3.99 -4.30
N ALA A 154 15.22 -5.21 -4.53
CA ALA A 154 14.63 -6.08 -3.50
C ALA A 154 15.55 -6.35 -2.29
N HIS A 155 16.86 -6.25 -2.48
CA HIS A 155 17.86 -6.44 -1.43
C HIS A 155 18.50 -5.15 -0.91
N HIS A 156 18.00 -3.98 -1.33
CA HIS A 156 18.50 -2.70 -0.83
C HIS A 156 18.21 -2.60 0.68
N PRO A 157 19.13 -2.07 1.52
CA PRO A 157 18.94 -1.98 2.97
C PRO A 157 17.77 -1.08 3.39
N GLU A 158 17.43 -0.09 2.56
CA GLU A 158 16.28 0.81 2.78
C GLU A 158 15.04 0.29 2.03
N ARG A 159 13.85 0.52 2.59
CA ARG A 159 12.56 0.18 1.97
C ARG A 159 12.23 1.06 0.77
N TYR A 160 12.62 2.32 0.80
CA TYR A 160 12.35 3.32 -0.25
C TYR A 160 13.62 4.14 -0.52
N PRO A 161 14.65 3.52 -1.12
CA PRO A 161 15.89 4.20 -1.39
C PRO A 161 15.73 5.31 -2.43
N ARG A 162 16.54 6.36 -2.27
CA ARG A 162 16.71 7.40 -3.28
C ARG A 162 17.79 6.98 -4.25
N ILE A 163 17.43 6.77 -5.50
CA ILE A 163 18.35 6.29 -6.54
C ILE A 163 18.39 7.31 -7.67
N PRO A 164 19.57 7.74 -8.11
CA PRO A 164 19.71 8.64 -9.26
C PRO A 164 19.09 8.03 -10.53
N LEU A 165 18.48 8.85 -11.37
CA LEU A 165 17.79 8.39 -12.57
C LEU A 165 18.71 7.61 -13.52
N ASP A 166 19.96 8.06 -13.67
CA ASP A 166 20.92 7.40 -14.55
C ASP A 166 21.28 5.99 -14.04
N GLU A 167 21.33 5.79 -12.73
CA GLU A 167 21.50 4.48 -12.14
C GLU A 167 20.27 3.59 -12.38
N LEU A 168 19.05 4.13 -12.25
CA LEU A 168 17.83 3.40 -12.56
C LEU A 168 17.81 2.90 -14.00
N ARG A 169 18.25 3.75 -14.93
CA ARG A 169 18.34 3.40 -16.37
C ARG A 169 19.42 2.35 -16.63
N ALA A 170 20.58 2.49 -15.96
CA ALA A 170 21.72 1.58 -16.14
C ALA A 170 21.45 0.16 -15.64
N ARG A 171 20.37 -0.08 -14.88
CA ARG A 171 19.94 -1.44 -14.48
C ARG A 171 19.35 -2.25 -15.64
N GLU A 172 18.98 -1.60 -16.75
CA GLU A 172 18.39 -2.22 -17.94
C GLU A 172 17.25 -3.22 -17.58
N PRO A 173 16.25 -2.84 -16.79
CA PRO A 173 15.19 -3.74 -16.36
C PRO A 173 14.29 -4.11 -17.55
N ASP A 174 13.63 -5.26 -17.50
CA ASP A 174 12.61 -5.66 -18.47
C ASP A 174 11.40 -4.71 -18.47
N LEU A 175 11.12 -4.11 -17.29
CA LEU A 175 10.00 -3.21 -17.06
C LEU A 175 10.36 -2.03 -16.18
N VAL A 176 9.67 -0.90 -16.37
CA VAL A 176 9.51 0.15 -15.38
C VAL A 176 8.04 0.15 -14.95
N VAL A 177 7.77 -0.15 -13.68
CA VAL A 177 6.41 -0.18 -13.13
C VAL A 177 6.12 1.16 -12.48
N LEU A 178 5.14 1.89 -13.00
CA LEU A 178 4.79 3.26 -12.63
C LEU A 178 3.38 3.30 -12.04
N PRO A 179 3.23 3.28 -10.70
CA PRO A 179 1.93 3.38 -10.06
C PRO A 179 1.39 4.82 -10.09
N ASP A 180 0.06 4.97 -10.06
CA ASP A 180 -0.60 6.28 -9.95
C ASP A 180 -0.72 6.78 -8.50
N GLU A 181 -0.17 6.05 -7.53
CA GLU A 181 -0.02 6.40 -6.10
C GLU A 181 1.25 5.78 -5.52
N PRO A 182 1.93 6.41 -4.55
CA PRO A 182 1.67 7.73 -3.95
C PRO A 182 2.03 8.92 -4.86
N TYR A 183 2.98 8.77 -5.81
CA TYR A 183 3.19 9.74 -6.88
C TYR A 183 2.31 9.35 -8.07
N ARG A 184 1.60 10.33 -8.61
CA ARG A 184 0.70 10.09 -9.74
C ARG A 184 1.48 10.05 -11.05
N PHE A 185 2.05 8.88 -11.39
CA PHE A 185 2.57 8.67 -12.72
C PHE A 185 1.44 8.58 -13.75
N THR A 186 1.69 9.12 -14.93
CA THR A 186 0.74 9.15 -16.06
C THR A 186 1.46 8.77 -17.35
N ALA A 187 0.74 8.72 -18.46
CA ALA A 187 1.36 8.46 -19.78
C ALA A 187 2.38 9.55 -20.18
N ASP A 188 2.17 10.79 -19.70
CA ASP A 188 2.97 11.96 -20.02
C ASP A 188 3.96 12.36 -18.91
N ASP A 189 3.91 11.69 -17.75
CA ASP A 189 4.76 11.97 -16.59
C ASP A 189 5.24 10.67 -15.96
N GLY A 190 6.43 10.25 -16.31
CA GLY A 190 7.12 9.04 -15.85
C GLY A 190 7.80 8.29 -16.97
N PRO A 191 7.08 7.79 -18.00
CA PRO A 191 7.68 7.02 -19.09
C PRO A 191 8.77 7.77 -19.87
N GLU A 192 8.62 9.08 -20.05
CA GLU A 192 9.61 9.93 -20.75
C GLU A 192 10.97 9.96 -20.05
N ALA A 193 11.00 9.64 -18.74
CA ALA A 193 12.25 9.49 -18.00
C ALA A 193 13.00 8.18 -18.33
N PHE A 194 12.36 7.21 -18.98
CA PHE A 194 12.92 5.89 -19.30
C PHE A 194 12.84 5.56 -20.78
N PRO A 195 13.49 6.35 -21.65
CA PRO A 195 13.40 6.16 -23.09
C PRO A 195 13.91 4.78 -23.51
N GLY A 196 13.12 4.10 -24.36
CA GLY A 196 13.44 2.76 -24.85
C GLY A 196 13.09 1.60 -23.91
N LEU A 197 12.77 1.85 -22.64
CA LEU A 197 12.31 0.85 -21.71
C LEU A 197 10.79 0.66 -21.81
N ARG A 198 10.33 -0.55 -21.48
CA ARG A 198 8.89 -0.84 -21.41
C ARG A 198 8.34 -0.31 -20.08
N CYS A 199 7.32 0.55 -20.14
CA CYS A 199 6.67 1.12 -18.97
C CYS A 199 5.27 0.51 -18.79
N ALA A 200 4.95 0.09 -17.59
CA ALA A 200 3.64 -0.36 -17.16
C ALA A 200 3.05 0.67 -16.21
N LEU A 201 2.02 1.39 -16.65
CA LEU A 201 1.21 2.22 -15.76
C LEU A 201 0.25 1.31 -14.98
N VAL A 202 0.34 1.32 -13.68
CA VAL A 202 -0.43 0.41 -12.81
C VAL A 202 -1.24 1.20 -11.78
N SER A 203 -2.36 0.61 -11.34
CA SER A 203 -3.12 1.19 -10.25
C SER A 203 -2.36 1.08 -8.93
N GLY A 204 -2.01 2.20 -8.35
CA GLY A 204 -1.36 2.31 -7.04
C GLY A 204 -2.25 1.74 -5.94
N ARG A 205 -3.57 1.98 -6.02
CA ARG A 205 -4.54 1.37 -5.09
C ARG A 205 -4.39 -0.15 -5.00
N HIS A 206 -4.20 -0.84 -6.13
CA HIS A 206 -4.08 -2.30 -6.16
C HIS A 206 -2.66 -2.78 -5.83
N LEU A 207 -1.66 -1.92 -6.00
CA LEU A 207 -0.26 -2.24 -5.75
C LEU A 207 0.17 -1.92 -4.32
N THR A 208 -0.29 -0.80 -3.75
CA THR A 208 0.25 -0.24 -2.49
C THR A 208 -0.72 -0.28 -1.32
N TRP A 209 -2.03 -0.44 -1.57
CA TRP A 209 -3.03 -0.46 -0.52
C TRP A 209 -3.51 -1.88 -0.23
N TYR A 210 -3.60 -2.24 1.04
CA TYR A 210 -4.18 -3.50 1.49
C TYR A 210 -5.57 -3.24 2.10
N GLY A 211 -6.57 -3.92 1.53
CA GLY A 211 -7.97 -3.77 1.86
C GLY A 211 -8.85 -4.55 0.88
N PRO A 212 -10.14 -4.19 0.72
CA PRO A 212 -11.05 -4.88 -0.19
C PRO A 212 -10.59 -4.99 -1.65
N SER A 213 -9.73 -4.05 -2.11
CA SER A 213 -9.11 -4.11 -3.45
C SER A 213 -8.23 -5.34 -3.68
N LEU A 214 -7.81 -6.04 -2.62
CA LEU A 214 -7.00 -7.25 -2.74
C LEU A 214 -7.70 -8.38 -3.51
N THR A 215 -9.03 -8.43 -3.52
CA THR A 215 -9.79 -9.45 -4.26
C THR A 215 -9.56 -9.37 -5.77
N GLU A 216 -9.43 -8.16 -6.31
CA GLU A 216 -9.27 -7.94 -7.75
C GLU A 216 -7.85 -7.58 -8.19
N ALA A 217 -6.97 -7.25 -7.22
CA ALA A 217 -5.62 -6.77 -7.48
C ALA A 217 -4.80 -7.68 -8.40
N PRO A 218 -4.79 -9.03 -8.26
CA PRO A 218 -4.02 -9.89 -9.16
C PRO A 218 -4.42 -9.72 -10.62
N ARG A 219 -5.73 -9.70 -10.89
CA ARG A 219 -6.26 -9.56 -12.26
C ARG A 219 -5.95 -8.19 -12.85
N VAL A 220 -6.17 -7.12 -12.08
CA VAL A 220 -5.95 -5.73 -12.52
C VAL A 220 -4.48 -5.48 -12.80
N LEU A 221 -3.60 -5.84 -11.87
CA LEU A 221 -2.16 -5.62 -12.02
C LEU A 221 -1.55 -6.50 -13.12
N ALA A 222 -1.90 -7.79 -13.19
CA ALA A 222 -1.42 -8.65 -14.26
C ALA A 222 -1.84 -8.15 -15.65
N GLY A 223 -3.05 -7.58 -15.78
CA GLY A 223 -3.51 -6.93 -17.00
C GLY A 223 -2.62 -5.76 -17.40
N ALA A 224 -2.35 -4.85 -16.47
CA ALA A 224 -1.50 -3.67 -16.69
C ALA A 224 -0.04 -4.05 -17.02
N LEU A 225 0.53 -5.03 -16.30
CA LEU A 225 1.90 -5.53 -16.53
C LEU A 225 2.07 -6.18 -17.93
N ARG A 226 1.02 -6.85 -18.42
CA ARG A 226 1.03 -7.38 -19.82
C ARG A 226 0.89 -6.29 -20.86
N ALA A 227 0.15 -5.23 -20.56
CA ALA A 227 -0.10 -4.10 -21.48
C ALA A 227 1.08 -3.09 -21.56
N ALA A 228 2.21 -3.35 -20.88
CA ALA A 228 3.38 -2.47 -20.88
C ALA A 228 3.85 -2.12 -22.29
N ARG A 229 4.08 -0.82 -22.54
CA ARG A 229 4.46 -0.26 -23.85
C ARG A 229 5.86 0.35 -23.78
N ARG A 230 6.52 0.40 -24.95
CA ARG A 230 7.76 1.17 -25.17
C ARG A 230 7.43 2.62 -25.47
#